data_a659bf9db3c24ea1d65954ea103e127c
#
_entry.id   a659bf9db3c24ea1d65954ea103e127c
#
_cell.length_a   1.000
_cell.length_b   1.000
_cell.length_c   1.000
_cell.angle_alpha   90.00
_cell.angle_beta   90.00
_cell.angle_gamma   90.00
#
_symmetry.space_group_name_H-M   'P 1'
#
loop_
_entity.id
_entity.type
_entity.pdbx_description
1 polymer ?
#
loop_
_entity_poly.entity_id
_entity_poly.type
_entity_poly.pdbx_seq_one_letter_code
_entity_poly.pdbx_strand_id
1 'polypeptide(L)'
;MAVTLDGISQKVFLDRYSVKDKDGKPIEKTPQEMWKRIARGVARIEPKDKKRKVEQEFYKAMDDFKYVPGGRILAGAGTGYDVTFYNCFVIPSPKDSRGGILETLKQMIEIMAHGGGVGINLSSLRPRGARVEKVNGFSSGPCNWAELFSLATKDIIQQGGSRRGALMLMIWDWHPDVE
;
A
#
# COMPACT_ATOMS: atom_id res chain seq x y z
N MET A 1 33.03 4.56 -5.18
CA MET A 1 33.04 4.99 -3.75
C MET A 1 31.77 4.48 -3.10
N ALA A 2 31.79 4.12 -1.81
CA ALA A 2 30.54 3.71 -1.14
C ALA A 2 29.64 4.93 -0.99
N VAL A 3 28.36 4.81 -1.38
CA VAL A 3 27.38 5.87 -1.18
C VAL A 3 27.13 6.04 0.31
N THR A 4 27.29 7.24 0.81
CA THR A 4 27.01 7.63 2.19
C THR A 4 25.82 8.57 2.19
N LEU A 5 24.81 8.27 3.01
CA LEU A 5 23.69 9.16 3.27
C LEU A 5 24.00 10.01 4.51
N ASP A 6 23.50 11.23 4.52
CA ASP A 6 23.63 12.15 5.65
C ASP A 6 22.32 12.86 5.97
N GLY A 7 22.27 13.54 7.10
CA GLY A 7 21.16 14.38 7.52
C GLY A 7 19.78 13.70 7.39
N ILE A 8 18.86 14.37 6.69
CA ILE A 8 17.48 13.89 6.51
C ILE A 8 17.41 12.62 5.68
N SER A 9 18.31 12.43 4.70
CA SER A 9 18.34 11.24 3.83
C SER A 9 18.66 10.00 4.65
N GLN A 10 19.65 10.07 5.54
CA GLN A 10 20.00 8.98 6.45
C GLN A 10 18.85 8.66 7.40
N LYS A 11 18.19 9.67 7.96
CA LYS A 11 17.03 9.48 8.83
C LYS A 11 15.89 8.79 8.11
N VAL A 12 15.51 9.25 6.92
CA VAL A 12 14.44 8.66 6.11
C VAL A 12 14.77 7.21 5.73
N PHE A 13 16.02 6.93 5.37
CA PHE A 13 16.47 5.57 5.07
C PHE A 13 16.27 4.65 6.28
N LEU A 14 16.78 5.01 7.44
CA LEU A 14 16.67 4.19 8.65
C LEU A 14 15.22 4.04 9.13
N ASP A 15 14.41 5.08 9.03
CA ASP A 15 13.02 5.06 9.50
C ASP A 15 12.09 4.25 8.59
N ARG A 16 12.30 4.30 7.26
CA ARG A 16 11.31 3.81 6.28
C ARG A 16 11.74 2.61 5.45
N TYR A 17 13.03 2.41 5.23
CA TYR A 17 13.54 1.42 4.27
C TYR A 17 14.44 0.37 4.89
N SER A 18 15.16 0.69 5.94
CA SER A 18 15.97 -0.28 6.68
C SER A 18 15.10 -1.34 7.34
N VAL A 19 15.51 -2.59 7.25
CA VAL A 19 14.93 -3.68 8.05
C VAL A 19 15.21 -3.41 9.51
N LYS A 20 14.20 -3.65 10.35
CA LYS A 20 14.29 -3.47 11.79
C LYS A 20 14.26 -4.82 12.51
N ASP A 21 14.92 -4.89 13.64
CA ASP A 21 14.82 -6.02 14.55
C ASP A 21 13.48 -5.98 15.34
N LYS A 22 13.28 -6.96 16.22
CA LYS A 22 12.09 -7.06 17.08
C LYS A 22 11.92 -5.89 18.06
N ASP A 23 13.00 -5.15 18.33
CA ASP A 23 12.99 -3.98 19.21
C ASP A 23 12.81 -2.66 18.40
N GLY A 24 12.58 -2.76 17.08
CA GLY A 24 12.39 -1.63 16.18
C GLY A 24 13.69 -0.92 15.77
N LYS A 25 14.86 -1.49 16.08
CA LYS A 25 16.16 -0.90 15.72
C LYS A 25 16.56 -1.27 14.30
N PRO A 26 17.08 -0.31 13.50
CA PRO A 26 17.54 -0.58 12.15
C PRO A 26 18.70 -1.59 12.14
N ILE A 27 18.55 -2.67 11.37
CA ILE A 27 19.61 -3.67 11.12
C ILE A 27 20.51 -3.21 9.98
N GLU A 28 19.91 -2.73 8.91
CA GLU A 28 20.63 -2.19 7.75
C GLU A 28 21.00 -0.73 8.03
N LYS A 29 22.27 -0.41 7.93
CA LYS A 29 22.81 0.93 8.20
C LYS A 29 23.17 1.69 6.95
N THR A 30 23.28 1.00 5.81
CA THR A 30 23.73 1.55 4.53
C THR A 30 22.81 1.15 3.39
N PRO A 31 22.70 1.98 2.32
CA PRO A 31 21.96 1.62 1.12
C PRO A 31 22.46 0.32 0.47
N GLN A 32 23.75 0.05 0.54
CA GLN A 32 24.38 -1.14 -0.02
C GLN A 32 23.84 -2.44 0.62
N GLU A 33 23.59 -2.42 1.93
CA GLU A 33 23.00 -3.56 2.63
C GLU A 33 21.56 -3.79 2.18
N MET A 34 20.77 -2.73 2.04
CA MET A 34 19.41 -2.78 1.49
C MET A 34 19.42 -3.30 0.04
N TRP A 35 20.28 -2.79 -0.83
CA TRP A 35 20.36 -3.26 -2.22
C TRP A 35 20.72 -4.75 -2.32
N LYS A 36 21.62 -5.25 -1.47
CA LYS A 36 21.95 -6.68 -1.39
C LYS A 36 20.74 -7.51 -1.00
N ARG A 37 19.97 -7.05 0.00
CA ARG A 37 18.75 -7.73 0.43
C ARG A 37 17.72 -7.79 -0.71
N ILE A 38 17.46 -6.66 -1.36
CA ILE A 38 16.50 -6.56 -2.46
C ILE A 38 16.93 -7.46 -3.62
N ALA A 39 18.16 -7.34 -4.08
CA ALA A 39 18.70 -8.13 -5.18
C ALA A 39 18.57 -9.63 -4.92
N ARG A 40 18.93 -10.08 -3.71
CA ARG A 40 18.76 -11.47 -3.27
C ARG A 40 17.30 -11.87 -3.21
N GLY A 41 16.42 -11.01 -2.68
CA GLY A 41 15.00 -11.27 -2.54
C GLY A 41 14.30 -11.45 -3.88
N VAL A 42 14.58 -10.57 -4.84
CA VAL A 42 13.99 -10.63 -6.19
C VAL A 42 14.55 -11.82 -6.99
N ALA A 43 15.84 -12.11 -6.86
CA ALA A 43 16.46 -13.25 -7.54
C ALA A 43 16.03 -14.63 -7.00
N ARG A 44 15.24 -14.70 -5.92
CA ARG A 44 14.82 -16.00 -5.32
C ARG A 44 14.01 -16.88 -6.26
N ILE A 45 13.25 -16.29 -7.17
CA ILE A 45 12.39 -17.01 -8.13
C ILE A 45 13.18 -17.60 -9.32
N GLU A 46 14.40 -17.15 -9.52
CA GLU A 46 15.22 -17.62 -10.62
C GLU A 46 15.71 -19.06 -10.45
N PRO A 47 15.95 -19.81 -11.55
CA PRO A 47 16.59 -21.11 -11.50
C PRO A 47 17.94 -21.07 -10.75
N LYS A 48 18.30 -22.15 -10.07
CA LYS A 48 19.50 -22.22 -9.21
C LYS A 48 20.80 -21.80 -9.91
N ASP A 49 20.96 -22.18 -11.17
CA ASP A 49 22.11 -21.87 -12.02
C ASP A 49 22.22 -20.40 -12.40
N LYS A 50 21.08 -19.68 -12.50
CA LYS A 50 21.00 -18.27 -12.89
C LYS A 50 20.93 -17.31 -11.69
N LYS A 51 20.46 -17.80 -10.56
CA LYS A 51 20.19 -16.99 -9.36
C LYS A 51 21.32 -16.02 -8.99
N ARG A 52 22.55 -16.50 -8.89
CA ARG A 52 23.71 -15.70 -8.50
C ARG A 52 24.03 -14.60 -9.52
N LYS A 53 23.90 -14.91 -10.81
CA LYS A 53 24.11 -13.94 -11.89
C LYS A 53 23.07 -12.84 -11.84
N VAL A 54 21.79 -13.21 -11.74
CA VAL A 54 20.67 -12.26 -11.67
C VAL A 54 20.74 -11.40 -10.39
N GLU A 55 21.08 -11.98 -9.23
CA GLU A 55 21.32 -11.21 -8.00
C GLU A 55 22.40 -10.13 -8.20
N GLN A 56 23.51 -10.48 -8.85
CA GLN A 56 24.56 -9.51 -9.14
C GLN A 56 24.13 -8.41 -10.13
N GLU A 57 23.33 -8.77 -11.13
CA GLU A 57 22.81 -7.81 -12.11
C GLU A 57 21.84 -6.81 -11.45
N PHE A 58 20.93 -7.27 -10.61
CA PHE A 58 20.05 -6.39 -9.83
C PHE A 58 20.81 -5.48 -8.86
N TYR A 59 21.81 -6.04 -8.17
CA TYR A 59 22.63 -5.21 -7.28
C TYR A 59 23.35 -4.11 -8.05
N LYS A 60 24.00 -4.43 -9.16
CA LYS A 60 24.71 -3.46 -10.01
C LYS A 60 23.77 -2.40 -10.60
N ALA A 61 22.53 -2.76 -10.92
CA ALA A 61 21.54 -1.82 -11.39
C ALA A 61 21.15 -0.78 -10.32
N MET A 62 21.08 -1.18 -9.06
CA MET A 62 20.73 -0.28 -7.95
C MET A 62 21.93 0.47 -7.38
N ASP A 63 23.14 -0.06 -7.57
CA ASP A 63 24.36 0.52 -7.03
C ASP A 63 24.55 1.98 -7.47
N ASP A 64 24.93 2.82 -6.53
CA ASP A 64 25.08 4.27 -6.75
C ASP A 64 23.76 4.96 -7.18
N PHE A 65 22.61 4.43 -6.75
CA PHE A 65 21.28 4.93 -7.12
C PHE A 65 21.00 5.05 -8.63
N LYS A 66 21.68 4.26 -9.47
CA LYS A 66 21.46 4.23 -10.93
C LYS A 66 20.02 3.85 -11.27
N TYR A 67 19.44 2.95 -10.48
CA TYR A 67 18.04 2.59 -10.51
C TYR A 67 17.48 2.52 -9.11
N VAL A 68 16.35 3.19 -8.86
CA VAL A 68 15.66 3.20 -7.57
C VAL A 68 14.30 2.54 -7.71
N PRO A 69 14.11 1.34 -7.19
CA PRO A 69 12.80 0.68 -7.18
C PRO A 69 11.75 1.47 -6.39
N GLY A 70 10.48 1.17 -6.63
CA GLY A 70 9.39 1.73 -5.86
C GLY A 70 9.54 1.49 -4.36
N GLY A 71 9.07 2.44 -3.54
CA GLY A 71 9.27 2.41 -2.08
C GLY A 71 8.79 1.14 -1.38
N ARG A 72 7.78 0.45 -1.92
CA ARG A 72 7.32 -0.84 -1.38
C ARG A 72 8.32 -1.96 -1.62
N ILE A 73 9.00 -1.95 -2.75
CA ILE A 73 10.07 -2.90 -3.06
C ILE A 73 11.26 -2.64 -2.14
N LEU A 74 11.65 -1.36 -1.98
CA LEU A 74 12.75 -0.98 -1.09
C LEU A 74 12.51 -1.43 0.35
N ALA A 75 11.29 -1.27 0.86
CA ALA A 75 10.94 -1.61 2.24
C ALA A 75 10.67 -3.10 2.46
N GLY A 76 10.12 -3.82 1.44
CA GLY A 76 9.57 -5.17 1.63
C GLY A 76 10.35 -6.31 0.99
N ALA A 77 11.04 -6.06 -0.15
CA ALA A 77 11.69 -7.16 -0.86
C ALA A 77 12.81 -7.80 -0.05
N GLY A 78 12.77 -9.12 0.08
CA GLY A 78 13.79 -9.90 0.79
C GLY A 78 13.71 -9.85 2.32
N THR A 79 12.69 -9.22 2.91
CA THR A 79 12.50 -9.15 4.37
C THR A 79 11.85 -10.39 4.95
N GLY A 80 11.05 -11.12 4.15
CA GLY A 80 10.20 -12.21 4.64
C GLY A 80 8.88 -11.74 5.25
N TYR A 81 8.59 -10.43 5.26
CA TYR A 81 7.31 -9.89 5.70
C TYR A 81 6.22 -10.15 4.65
N ASP A 82 4.99 -10.34 5.11
CA ASP A 82 3.81 -10.47 4.26
C ASP A 82 3.31 -9.07 3.88
N VAL A 83 3.92 -8.49 2.86
CA VAL A 83 3.64 -7.14 2.36
C VAL A 83 3.56 -7.11 0.84
N THR A 84 2.73 -6.22 0.31
CA THR A 84 2.66 -6.01 -1.13
C THR A 84 3.85 -5.20 -1.65
N PHE A 85 4.25 -5.48 -2.90
CA PHE A 85 5.23 -4.66 -3.64
C PHE A 85 4.58 -3.59 -4.51
N TYR A 86 3.26 -3.62 -4.64
CA TYR A 86 2.49 -2.58 -5.33
C TYR A 86 2.18 -1.43 -4.36
N ASN A 87 2.28 -0.21 -4.87
CA ASN A 87 2.01 0.98 -4.07
C ASN A 87 0.52 1.25 -3.92
N CYS A 88 -0.27 1.07 -5.01
CA CYS A 88 -1.68 1.42 -5.08
C CYS A 88 -2.49 0.38 -5.85
N PHE A 89 -3.75 0.26 -5.44
CA PHE A 89 -4.74 -0.61 -6.05
C PHE A 89 -6.01 0.18 -6.33
N VAL A 90 -6.62 -0.05 -7.48
CA VAL A 90 -7.98 0.39 -7.75
C VAL A 90 -8.87 -0.84 -7.65
N ILE A 91 -9.82 -0.82 -6.72
CA ILE A 91 -10.75 -1.91 -6.51
C ILE A 91 -12.13 -1.59 -7.12
N PRO A 92 -12.94 -2.61 -7.46
CA PRO A 92 -14.26 -2.38 -8.00
C PRO A 92 -15.14 -1.52 -7.10
N SER A 93 -16.01 -0.72 -7.73
CA SER A 93 -17.04 0.02 -7.02
C SER A 93 -17.91 -0.89 -6.17
N PRO A 94 -18.34 -0.47 -4.97
CA PRO A 94 -19.20 -1.27 -4.12
C PRO A 94 -20.55 -1.54 -4.81
N LYS A 95 -21.11 -2.74 -4.64
CA LYS A 95 -22.49 -2.99 -5.01
C LYS A 95 -23.40 -2.16 -4.10
N ASP A 96 -24.48 -1.59 -4.68
CA ASP A 96 -25.43 -0.74 -3.94
C ASP A 96 -26.29 -1.53 -2.95
N SER A 97 -25.65 -2.04 -1.93
CA SER A 97 -26.24 -2.77 -0.81
C SER A 97 -25.29 -2.71 0.39
N ARG A 98 -25.83 -2.84 1.62
CA ARG A 98 -25.01 -2.89 2.84
C ARG A 98 -23.93 -3.96 2.76
N GLY A 99 -24.29 -5.17 2.31
CA GLY A 99 -23.33 -6.26 2.17
C GLY A 99 -22.24 -5.93 1.14
N GLY A 100 -22.60 -5.34 -0.01
CA GLY A 100 -21.62 -4.95 -1.03
C GLY A 100 -20.68 -3.86 -0.56
N ILE A 101 -21.17 -2.87 0.19
CA ILE A 101 -20.34 -1.80 0.77
C ILE A 101 -19.37 -2.37 1.80
N LEU A 102 -19.84 -3.25 2.69
CA LEU A 102 -18.99 -3.88 3.70
C LEU A 102 -17.96 -4.84 3.10
N GLU A 103 -18.30 -5.53 2.02
CA GLU A 103 -17.34 -6.38 1.29
C GLU A 103 -16.21 -5.52 0.66
N THR A 104 -16.56 -4.38 0.07
CA THR A 104 -15.55 -3.43 -0.44
C THR A 104 -14.68 -2.86 0.68
N LEU A 105 -15.27 -2.56 1.85
CA LEU A 105 -14.52 -2.14 3.04
C LEU A 105 -13.53 -3.22 3.48
N LYS A 106 -13.96 -4.47 3.54
CA LYS A 106 -13.10 -5.60 3.88
C LYS A 106 -11.92 -5.73 2.91
N GLN A 107 -12.17 -5.69 1.60
CA GLN A 107 -11.11 -5.74 0.58
C GLN A 107 -10.11 -4.59 0.74
N MET A 108 -10.61 -3.37 1.00
CA MET A 108 -9.77 -2.20 1.27
C MET A 108 -8.86 -2.44 2.48
N ILE A 109 -9.42 -2.94 3.59
CA ILE A 109 -8.68 -3.21 4.84
C ILE A 109 -7.57 -4.23 4.60
N GLU A 110 -7.86 -5.34 3.93
CA GLU A 110 -6.86 -6.38 3.62
C GLU A 110 -5.70 -5.83 2.77
N ILE A 111 -6.00 -5.07 1.72
CA ILE A 111 -4.97 -4.45 0.89
C ILE A 111 -4.11 -3.48 1.70
N MET A 112 -4.74 -2.65 2.52
CA MET A 112 -4.03 -1.67 3.34
C MET A 112 -3.21 -2.33 4.44
N ALA A 113 -3.70 -3.41 5.05
CA ALA A 113 -2.95 -4.19 6.03
C ALA A 113 -1.62 -4.71 5.47
N HIS A 114 -1.59 -5.12 4.19
CA HIS A 114 -0.36 -5.48 3.47
C HIS A 114 0.42 -4.27 2.93
N GLY A 115 -0.02 -3.07 3.26
CA GLY A 115 0.68 -1.81 2.96
C GLY A 115 0.32 -1.16 1.63
N GLY A 116 -0.72 -1.59 0.90
CA GLY A 116 -1.19 -0.95 -0.33
C GLY A 116 -2.05 0.29 -0.06
N GLY A 117 -1.98 1.31 -0.92
CA GLY A 117 -2.99 2.35 -1.00
C GLY A 117 -4.18 1.88 -1.84
N VAL A 118 -5.38 2.42 -1.61
CA VAL A 118 -6.61 1.98 -2.32
C VAL A 118 -7.36 3.15 -2.89
N GLY A 119 -7.82 3.00 -4.14
CA GLY A 119 -8.77 3.88 -4.80
C GLY A 119 -10.11 3.19 -5.01
N ILE A 120 -11.22 3.86 -4.68
CA ILE A 120 -12.59 3.34 -4.79
C ILE A 120 -13.48 4.40 -5.41
N ASN A 121 -14.28 4.02 -6.40
CA ASN A 121 -15.32 4.88 -6.95
C ASN A 121 -16.67 4.52 -6.28
N LEU A 122 -17.29 5.49 -5.60
CA LEU A 122 -18.54 5.33 -4.87
C LEU A 122 -19.79 5.68 -5.69
N SER A 123 -19.63 6.05 -6.97
CA SER A 123 -20.74 6.51 -7.83
C SER A 123 -21.78 5.42 -8.14
N SER A 124 -21.47 4.15 -7.86
CA SER A 124 -22.41 3.05 -7.97
C SER A 124 -23.48 3.05 -6.86
N LEU A 125 -23.27 3.81 -5.79
CA LEU A 125 -24.22 3.89 -4.67
C LEU A 125 -25.33 4.87 -5.00
N ARG A 126 -26.55 4.54 -4.59
CA ARG A 126 -27.71 5.42 -4.73
C ARG A 126 -27.51 6.71 -3.93
N PRO A 127 -28.08 7.85 -4.41
CA PRO A 127 -27.94 9.12 -3.73
C PRO A 127 -28.68 9.18 -2.39
N ARG A 128 -28.30 10.16 -1.61
CA ARG A 128 -28.98 10.50 -0.36
C ARG A 128 -30.46 10.78 -0.64
N GLY A 129 -31.35 10.29 0.23
CA GLY A 129 -32.79 10.43 0.10
C GLY A 129 -33.45 9.46 -0.87
N ALA A 130 -32.71 8.65 -1.65
CA ALA A 130 -33.29 7.58 -2.45
C ALA A 130 -33.98 6.55 -1.55
N ARG A 131 -35.19 6.08 -1.96
CA ARG A 131 -35.97 5.14 -1.17
C ARG A 131 -35.33 3.76 -1.11
N VAL A 132 -35.34 3.17 0.08
CA VAL A 132 -34.90 1.80 0.35
C VAL A 132 -36.12 0.96 0.71
N GLU A 133 -36.72 0.32 -0.29
CA GLU A 133 -38.04 -0.35 -0.17
C GLU A 133 -38.06 -1.40 0.94
N LYS A 134 -37.06 -2.28 1.01
CA LYS A 134 -37.05 -3.43 1.94
C LYS A 134 -37.10 -3.02 3.42
N VAL A 135 -36.68 -1.81 3.77
CA VAL A 135 -36.67 -1.31 5.15
C VAL A 135 -37.55 -0.07 5.32
N ASN A 136 -38.28 0.30 4.26
CA ASN A 136 -39.14 1.49 4.22
C ASN A 136 -38.45 2.75 4.74
N GLY A 137 -37.22 2.96 4.33
CA GLY A 137 -36.37 4.08 4.74
C GLY A 137 -35.72 4.78 3.55
N PHE A 138 -34.76 5.62 3.84
CA PHE A 138 -34.04 6.41 2.85
C PHE A 138 -32.54 6.16 2.92
N SER A 139 -31.86 6.30 1.77
CA SER A 139 -30.42 6.21 1.66
C SER A 139 -29.72 7.40 2.34
N SER A 140 -28.62 7.12 3.01
CA SER A 140 -27.73 8.15 3.54
C SER A 140 -26.78 8.74 2.48
N GLY A 141 -26.67 8.09 1.32
CA GLY A 141 -25.81 8.52 0.22
C GLY A 141 -24.34 8.06 0.34
N PRO A 142 -23.56 8.17 -0.75
CA PRO A 142 -22.17 7.75 -0.81
C PRO A 142 -21.25 8.52 0.15
N CYS A 143 -21.53 9.79 0.43
CA CYS A 143 -20.68 10.60 1.31
C CYS A 143 -20.66 10.09 2.75
N ASN A 144 -21.81 9.68 3.29
CA ASN A 144 -21.86 9.08 4.63
C ASN A 144 -21.15 7.73 4.69
N TRP A 145 -21.19 6.93 3.65
CA TRP A 145 -20.39 5.71 3.55
C TRP A 145 -18.89 6.02 3.42
N ALA A 146 -18.54 7.12 2.74
CA ALA A 146 -17.16 7.59 2.64
C ALA A 146 -16.52 7.88 4.00
N GLU A 147 -17.28 8.37 4.98
CA GLU A 147 -16.81 8.57 6.35
C GLU A 147 -16.34 7.26 7.00
N LEU A 148 -17.07 6.15 6.80
CA LEU A 148 -16.69 4.84 7.30
C LEU A 148 -15.37 4.36 6.69
N PHE A 149 -15.20 4.48 5.38
CA PHE A 149 -13.95 4.15 4.68
C PHE A 149 -12.79 5.01 5.16
N SER A 150 -13.04 6.31 5.35
CA SER A 150 -12.05 7.27 5.83
C SER A 150 -11.60 6.96 7.27
N LEU A 151 -12.56 6.68 8.16
CA LEU A 151 -12.28 6.32 9.55
C LEU A 151 -11.48 5.02 9.63
N ALA A 152 -11.86 4.00 8.86
CA ALA A 152 -11.13 2.73 8.79
C ALA A 152 -9.67 2.95 8.36
N THR A 153 -9.44 3.82 7.38
CA THR A 153 -8.09 4.14 6.88
C THR A 153 -7.22 4.83 7.93
N LYS A 154 -7.82 5.69 8.75
CA LYS A 154 -7.08 6.54 9.69
C LYS A 154 -6.60 5.77 10.93
N ASP A 155 -7.50 5.11 11.63
CA ASP A 155 -7.27 4.70 13.01
C ASP A 155 -7.44 3.20 13.27
N ILE A 156 -8.13 2.45 12.39
CA ILE A 156 -8.54 1.07 12.66
C ILE A 156 -7.57 0.06 12.06
N ILE A 157 -6.98 0.37 10.90
CA ILE A 157 -6.15 -0.58 10.18
C ILE A 157 -4.74 -0.63 10.76
N GLN A 158 -4.37 -1.79 11.29
CA GLN A 158 -2.97 -2.10 11.57
C GLN A 158 -2.26 -2.37 10.24
N GLN A 159 -1.36 -1.48 9.88
CA GLN A 159 -0.65 -1.58 8.61
C GLN A 159 0.70 -2.25 8.78
N GLY A 160 1.03 -3.12 7.83
CA GLY A 160 2.39 -3.62 7.67
C GLY A 160 3.35 -2.50 7.26
N GLY A 161 4.42 -2.32 8.02
CA GLY A 161 5.47 -1.36 7.74
C GLY A 161 5.26 0.04 8.35
N SER A 162 6.08 1.00 7.91
CA SER A 162 6.18 2.35 8.48
C SER A 162 5.25 3.40 7.83
N ARG A 163 4.32 2.99 6.96
CA ARG A 163 3.46 3.92 6.21
C ARG A 163 2.02 3.84 6.69
N ARG A 164 1.37 5.00 6.78
CA ARG A 164 -0.07 5.13 7.04
C ARG A 164 -0.89 4.73 5.82
N GLY A 165 -2.18 4.39 5.99
CA GLY A 165 -3.14 4.14 4.93
C GLY A 165 -3.24 5.31 3.97
N ALA A 166 -3.47 5.00 2.70
CA ALA A 166 -3.76 5.99 1.68
C ALA A 166 -5.04 5.58 0.96
N LEU A 167 -6.05 6.42 1.03
CA LEU A 167 -7.36 6.21 0.42
C LEU A 167 -7.65 7.33 -0.56
N MET A 168 -8.10 6.96 -1.76
CA MET A 168 -8.72 7.86 -2.72
C MET A 168 -10.16 7.44 -2.93
N LEU A 169 -11.10 8.30 -2.62
CA LEU A 169 -12.51 8.12 -2.94
C LEU A 169 -12.88 9.00 -4.12
N MET A 170 -13.64 8.44 -5.05
CA MET A 170 -14.07 9.11 -6.27
C MET A 170 -15.59 9.10 -6.35
N ILE A 171 -16.16 10.17 -6.86
CA ILE A 171 -17.55 10.28 -7.25
C ILE A 171 -17.61 10.97 -8.63
N TRP A 172 -18.52 10.52 -9.49
CA TRP A 172 -18.72 11.15 -10.79
C TRP A 172 -19.36 12.50 -10.64
N ASP A 173 -19.00 13.43 -11.51
CA ASP A 173 -19.51 14.81 -11.56
C ASP A 173 -21.02 14.91 -11.84
N TRP A 174 -21.62 13.88 -12.45
CA TRP A 174 -23.07 13.79 -12.66
C TRP A 174 -23.82 13.04 -11.55
N HIS A 175 -23.13 12.56 -10.50
CA HIS A 175 -23.83 11.91 -9.38
C HIS A 175 -24.59 12.97 -8.57
N PRO A 176 -25.88 12.70 -8.18
CA PRO A 176 -26.69 13.69 -7.47
C PRO A 176 -26.09 14.24 -6.17
N ASP A 177 -25.20 13.51 -5.53
CA ASP A 177 -24.55 13.90 -4.27
C ASP A 177 -23.15 14.49 -4.48
N VAL A 178 -22.82 14.97 -5.68
CA VAL A 178 -21.50 15.56 -5.95
C VAL A 178 -21.32 16.94 -5.31
N GLU A 179 -22.41 17.67 -5.13
CA GLU A 179 -22.49 18.94 -4.42
C GLU A 179 -22.79 18.66 -2.93
#